data_968e09311a13e535464e78cd1cc4ee81
#
_entry.id   968e09311a13e535464e78cd1cc4ee81
#
_cell.length_a   1.000
_cell.length_b   1.000
_cell.length_c   1.000
_cell.angle_alpha   90.00
_cell.angle_beta   90.00
_cell.angle_gamma   90.00
#
_symmetry.space_group_name_H-M   'P 1'
#
loop_
_entity.id
_entity.type
_entity.pdbx_description
1 polymer ?
#
loop_
_entity_poly.entity_id
_entity_poly.type
_entity_poly.pdbx_seq_one_letter_code
_entity_poly.pdbx_strand_id
1 'polypeptide(L)'
;MYSQGLIESDNENEETQEFLDAFQARIDAEEKIEPNDQMPRAYRKMLIRQISQHAHSEIVGMLPEGNWITRAPSLRRKAALLAKVQDEGGHGLYLYSAAETLGVSREELTEQLVNGQAKFSSIFNYPTLSWADIGAIGWLVD
;
A
#
# COMPACT_ATOMS: atom_id res chain seq x y z
N MET A 1 12.21 -5.01 15.93
CA MET A 1 13.00 -6.18 16.35
C MET A 1 12.53 -7.50 15.71
N TYR A 2 11.53 -7.51 14.83
CA TYR A 2 11.02 -8.71 14.13
C TYR A 2 11.55 -8.89 12.70
N SER A 3 12.08 -7.85 12.08
CA SER A 3 12.40 -7.84 10.64
C SER A 3 13.81 -8.29 10.27
N GLN A 4 14.81 -8.11 11.13
CA GLN A 4 16.19 -8.45 10.78
C GLN A 4 16.44 -9.95 10.62
N GLY A 5 15.82 -10.80 11.44
CA GLY A 5 16.02 -12.25 11.35
C GLY A 5 15.40 -12.92 10.12
N LEU A 6 14.36 -12.31 9.51
CA LEU A 6 13.70 -12.85 8.32
C LEU A 6 14.45 -12.51 7.03
N ILE A 7 15.06 -11.32 6.97
CA ILE A 7 15.84 -10.88 5.81
C ILE A 7 17.17 -11.66 5.71
N GLU A 8 17.79 -11.98 6.85
CA GLU A 8 19.04 -12.75 6.88
C GLU A 8 18.83 -14.22 6.51
N SER A 9 17.68 -14.82 6.83
CA SER A 9 17.37 -16.22 6.45
C SER A 9 17.08 -16.41 4.96
N ASP A 10 16.67 -15.37 4.26
CA ASP A 10 16.40 -15.43 2.81
C ASP A 10 17.69 -15.36 1.96
N ASN A 11 18.85 -15.09 2.55
CA ASN A 11 20.09 -14.89 1.80
C ASN A 11 20.93 -16.17 1.56
N GLU A 12 20.63 -17.30 2.18
CA GLU A 12 21.51 -18.48 2.16
C GLU A 12 20.97 -19.71 1.44
N ASN A 13 19.70 -19.77 1.08
CA ASN A 13 19.16 -20.94 0.36
C ASN A 13 18.92 -20.59 -1.12
N GLU A 14 19.61 -21.30 -2.02
CA GLU A 14 19.21 -21.38 -3.43
C GLU A 14 17.77 -21.90 -3.47
N GLU A 15 16.86 -21.13 -4.11
CA GLU A 15 15.46 -21.54 -4.30
C GLU A 15 15.45 -22.75 -5.23
N THR A 16 15.21 -23.94 -4.67
CA THR A 16 15.11 -25.16 -5.46
C THR A 16 13.79 -25.21 -6.21
N GLN A 17 13.77 -25.91 -7.35
CA GLN A 17 12.53 -26.11 -8.10
C GLN A 17 11.47 -26.82 -7.25
N GLU A 18 11.86 -27.77 -6.41
CA GLU A 18 10.96 -28.47 -5.49
C GLU A 18 10.27 -27.50 -4.50
N PHE A 19 11.02 -26.54 -3.95
CA PHE A 19 10.45 -25.49 -3.08
C PHE A 19 9.46 -24.61 -3.82
N LEU A 20 9.78 -24.17 -5.05
CA LEU A 20 8.90 -23.36 -5.86
C LEU A 20 7.60 -24.09 -6.21
N ASP A 21 7.70 -25.36 -6.61
CA ASP A 21 6.55 -26.20 -6.96
C ASP A 21 5.67 -26.47 -5.72
N ALA A 22 6.27 -26.73 -4.56
CA ALA A 22 5.54 -26.90 -3.31
C ALA A 22 4.81 -25.61 -2.88
N PHE A 23 5.46 -24.47 -3.04
CA PHE A 23 4.81 -23.18 -2.74
C PHE A 23 3.66 -22.89 -3.71
N GLN A 24 3.85 -23.16 -5.01
CA GLN A 24 2.78 -23.00 -6.00
C GLN A 24 1.57 -23.91 -5.68
N ALA A 25 1.80 -25.13 -5.25
CA ALA A 25 0.74 -26.06 -4.86
C ALA A 25 -0.10 -25.50 -3.67
N ARG A 26 0.54 -24.81 -2.71
CA ARG A 26 -0.16 -24.12 -1.62
C ARG A 26 -1.05 -22.98 -2.14
N ILE A 27 -0.54 -22.19 -3.09
CA ILE A 27 -1.32 -21.12 -3.73
C ILE A 27 -2.51 -21.69 -4.49
N ASP A 28 -2.31 -22.75 -5.26
CA ASP A 28 -3.37 -23.41 -6.05
C ASP A 28 -4.45 -24.04 -5.16
N ALA A 29 -4.07 -24.46 -3.94
CA ALA A 29 -4.98 -24.96 -2.91
C ALA A 29 -5.68 -23.84 -2.10
N GLU A 30 -5.42 -22.57 -2.44
CA GLU A 30 -5.94 -21.39 -1.71
C GLU A 30 -5.55 -21.38 -0.22
N GLU A 31 -4.39 -21.96 0.11
CA GLU A 31 -3.87 -21.90 1.47
C GLU A 31 -3.47 -20.49 1.84
N LYS A 32 -3.82 -20.06 3.07
CA LYS A 32 -3.39 -18.79 3.61
C LYS A 32 -1.88 -18.77 3.79
N ILE A 33 -1.21 -17.78 3.22
CA ILE A 33 0.22 -17.53 3.40
C ILE A 33 0.39 -16.46 4.48
N GLU A 34 1.13 -16.80 5.53
CA GLU A 34 1.42 -15.87 6.62
C GLU A 34 2.76 -15.15 6.39
N PRO A 35 2.95 -13.94 6.97
CA PRO A 35 4.18 -13.17 6.77
C PRO A 35 5.48 -13.90 7.16
N ASN A 36 5.39 -14.79 8.14
CA ASN A 36 6.52 -15.59 8.64
C ASN A 36 6.73 -16.91 7.90
N ASP A 37 5.86 -17.24 6.96
CA ASP A 37 6.04 -18.43 6.13
C ASP A 37 7.25 -18.27 5.21
N GLN A 38 7.93 -19.40 4.96
CA GLN A 38 8.90 -19.42 3.88
C GLN A 38 8.18 -19.23 2.55
N MET A 39 8.58 -18.21 1.81
CA MET A 39 8.01 -17.89 0.51
C MET A 39 9.11 -17.52 -0.48
N PRO A 40 8.90 -17.77 -1.79
CA PRO A 40 9.84 -17.37 -2.83
C PRO A 40 10.14 -15.86 -2.76
N ARG A 41 11.40 -15.50 -3.00
CA ARG A 41 11.84 -14.08 -2.99
C ARG A 41 11.03 -13.21 -3.96
N ALA A 42 10.72 -13.79 -5.13
CA ALA A 42 9.90 -13.09 -6.12
C ALA A 42 8.49 -12.79 -5.60
N TYR A 43 7.89 -13.75 -4.88
CA TYR A 43 6.58 -13.59 -4.27
C TYR A 43 6.61 -12.52 -3.16
N ARG A 44 7.57 -12.61 -2.22
CA ARG A 44 7.76 -11.60 -1.16
C ARG A 44 7.97 -10.20 -1.74
N LYS A 45 8.86 -10.08 -2.73
CA LYS A 45 9.15 -8.81 -3.39
C LYS A 45 7.90 -8.22 -4.09
N MET A 46 7.10 -9.07 -4.70
CA MET A 46 5.83 -8.67 -5.31
C MET A 46 4.85 -8.16 -4.26
N LEU A 47 4.67 -8.87 -3.13
CA LEU A 47 3.79 -8.44 -2.04
C LEU A 47 4.23 -7.09 -1.47
N ILE A 48 5.51 -6.94 -1.13
CA ILE A 48 6.05 -5.68 -0.62
C ILE A 48 5.76 -4.54 -1.61
N ARG A 49 6.02 -4.77 -2.90
CA ARG A 49 5.75 -3.76 -3.93
C ARG A 49 4.28 -3.37 -4.01
N GLN A 50 3.37 -4.35 -3.99
CA GLN A 50 1.93 -4.10 -4.10
C GLN A 50 1.41 -3.37 -2.86
N ILE A 51 1.74 -3.85 -1.67
CA ILE A 51 1.32 -3.26 -0.40
C ILE A 51 1.86 -1.83 -0.28
N SER A 52 3.15 -1.62 -0.57
CA SER A 52 3.76 -0.29 -0.47
C SER A 52 3.18 0.69 -1.49
N GLN A 53 2.97 0.26 -2.74
CA GLN A 53 2.37 1.11 -3.78
C GLN A 53 0.92 1.48 -3.42
N HIS A 54 0.15 0.56 -2.85
CA HIS A 54 -1.20 0.84 -2.36
C HIS A 54 -1.13 1.83 -1.19
N ALA A 55 -0.32 1.56 -0.17
CA ALA A 55 -0.15 2.47 0.96
C ALA A 55 0.23 3.90 0.53
N HIS A 56 1.17 4.03 -0.41
CA HIS A 56 1.54 5.32 -0.97
C HIS A 56 0.38 6.00 -1.70
N SER A 57 -0.47 5.23 -2.39
CA SER A 57 -1.65 5.77 -3.07
C SER A 57 -2.66 6.33 -2.07
N GLU A 58 -2.92 5.63 -0.97
CA GLU A 58 -3.78 6.09 0.12
C GLU A 58 -3.28 7.41 0.72
N ILE A 59 -1.98 7.45 1.08
CA ILE A 59 -1.37 8.65 1.67
C ILE A 59 -1.39 9.84 0.71
N VAL A 60 -1.05 9.62 -0.58
CA VAL A 60 -1.06 10.70 -1.58
C VAL A 60 -2.49 11.13 -1.92
N GLY A 61 -3.45 10.19 -1.95
CA GLY A 61 -4.86 10.45 -2.22
C GLY A 61 -5.50 11.42 -1.23
N MET A 62 -5.02 11.43 0.02
CA MET A 62 -5.48 12.42 1.00
C MET A 62 -5.27 13.88 0.57
N LEU A 63 -4.27 14.18 -0.26
CA LEU A 63 -3.92 15.56 -0.63
C LEU A 63 -5.00 16.21 -1.51
N PRO A 64 -5.40 15.65 -2.67
CA PRO A 64 -6.46 16.23 -3.47
C PRO A 64 -7.79 16.25 -2.73
N GLU A 65 -8.14 15.24 -1.97
CA GLU A 65 -9.37 15.20 -1.18
C GLU A 65 -9.37 16.25 -0.07
N GLY A 66 -8.27 16.35 0.69
CA GLY A 66 -8.09 17.34 1.74
C GLY A 66 -8.23 18.79 1.23
N ASN A 67 -7.71 19.08 0.04
CA ASN A 67 -7.83 20.38 -0.61
C ASN A 67 -9.27 20.76 -0.96
N TRP A 68 -10.17 19.79 -1.07
CA TRP A 68 -11.58 20.02 -1.37
C TRP A 68 -12.49 20.13 -0.14
N ILE A 69 -12.03 19.83 1.07
CA ILE A 69 -12.84 19.92 2.29
C ILE A 69 -13.47 21.31 2.42
N THR A 70 -12.69 22.38 2.26
CA THR A 70 -13.21 23.76 2.38
C THR A 70 -14.05 24.16 1.18
N ARG A 71 -13.86 23.57 0.01
CA ARG A 71 -14.52 23.89 -1.27
C ARG A 71 -15.76 23.05 -1.53
N ALA A 72 -15.97 21.98 -0.79
CA ALA A 72 -17.15 21.12 -0.94
C ALA A 72 -18.45 21.94 -0.80
N PRO A 73 -19.50 21.64 -1.62
CA PRO A 73 -20.64 22.52 -1.82
C PRO A 73 -21.65 22.58 -0.66
N SER A 74 -21.48 21.75 0.37
CA SER A 74 -22.34 21.82 1.56
C SER A 74 -21.59 21.35 2.81
N LEU A 75 -22.05 21.73 3.99
CA LEU A 75 -21.47 21.29 5.27
C LEU A 75 -21.49 19.75 5.40
N ARG A 76 -22.57 19.11 4.96
CA ARG A 76 -22.67 17.64 4.95
C ARG A 76 -21.57 17.00 4.10
N ARG A 77 -21.30 17.56 2.90
CA ARG A 77 -20.25 17.06 2.01
C ARG A 77 -18.85 17.36 2.54
N LYS A 78 -18.65 18.48 3.21
CA LYS A 78 -17.40 18.80 3.91
C LYS A 78 -17.09 17.76 5.00
N ALA A 79 -18.09 17.46 5.83
CA ALA A 79 -17.95 16.46 6.89
C ALA A 79 -17.68 15.05 6.34
N ALA A 80 -18.38 14.64 5.28
CA ALA A 80 -18.15 13.37 4.61
C ALA A 80 -16.74 13.26 4.03
N LEU A 81 -16.26 14.32 3.37
CA LEU A 81 -14.92 14.34 2.80
C LEU A 81 -13.82 14.35 3.87
N LEU A 82 -14.04 15.05 4.99
CA LEU A 82 -13.12 14.99 6.13
C LEU A 82 -13.00 13.57 6.70
N ALA A 83 -14.14 12.88 6.86
CA ALA A 83 -14.14 11.49 7.32
C ALA A 83 -13.38 10.59 6.36
N LYS A 84 -13.60 10.74 5.03
CA LYS A 84 -12.88 9.99 4.01
C LYS A 84 -11.37 10.24 4.08
N VAL A 85 -10.91 11.46 4.16
CA VAL A 85 -9.47 11.79 4.28
C VAL A 85 -8.83 11.12 5.51
N GLN A 86 -9.56 11.05 6.63
CA GLN A 86 -9.08 10.35 7.82
C GLN A 86 -9.01 8.83 7.60
N ASP A 87 -9.95 8.27 6.86
CA ASP A 87 -10.01 6.85 6.51
C ASP A 87 -8.83 6.46 5.61
N GLU A 88 -8.57 7.23 4.55
CA GLU A 88 -7.40 7.04 3.67
C GLU A 88 -6.08 7.08 4.45
N GLY A 89 -5.95 8.03 5.38
CA GLY A 89 -4.80 8.08 6.28
C GLY A 89 -4.66 6.82 7.13
N GLY A 90 -5.76 6.29 7.63
CA GLY A 90 -5.83 5.04 8.38
C GLY A 90 -5.43 3.83 7.53
N HIS A 91 -5.95 3.74 6.30
CA HIS A 91 -5.62 2.68 5.34
C HIS A 91 -4.12 2.69 5.00
N GLY A 92 -3.56 3.85 4.67
CA GLY A 92 -2.14 3.97 4.35
C GLY A 92 -1.23 3.53 5.51
N LEU A 93 -1.54 3.94 6.74
CA LEU A 93 -0.80 3.53 7.93
C LEU A 93 -0.95 2.03 8.22
N TYR A 94 -2.13 1.47 8.01
CA TYR A 94 -2.38 0.04 8.16
C TYR A 94 -1.58 -0.78 7.15
N LEU A 95 -1.55 -0.36 5.89
CA LEU A 95 -0.78 -1.02 4.84
C LEU A 95 0.74 -0.90 5.08
N TYR A 96 1.23 0.24 5.60
CA TYR A 96 2.63 0.33 6.04
C TYR A 96 2.96 -0.67 7.13
N SER A 97 2.06 -0.86 8.11
CA SER A 97 2.25 -1.90 9.14
C SER A 97 2.26 -3.31 8.55
N ALA A 98 1.46 -3.57 7.51
CA ALA A 98 1.52 -4.84 6.79
C ALA A 98 2.87 -5.03 6.07
N ALA A 99 3.43 -4.00 5.44
CA ALA A 99 4.76 -4.06 4.83
C ALA A 99 5.87 -4.31 5.87
N GLU A 100 5.73 -3.76 7.09
CA GLU A 100 6.66 -4.02 8.20
C GLU A 100 6.74 -5.51 8.55
N THR A 101 5.64 -6.24 8.46
CA THR A 101 5.64 -7.70 8.71
C THR A 101 6.42 -8.48 7.64
N LEU A 102 6.64 -7.88 6.48
CA LEU A 102 7.42 -8.44 5.37
C LEU A 102 8.87 -7.93 5.35
N GLY A 103 9.26 -7.10 6.31
CA GLY A 103 10.65 -6.66 6.51
C GLY A 103 11.00 -5.28 5.94
N VAL A 104 10.03 -4.47 5.52
CA VAL A 104 10.26 -3.10 5.06
C VAL A 104 9.68 -2.12 6.07
N SER A 105 10.50 -1.23 6.62
CA SER A 105 10.04 -0.31 7.67
C SER A 105 9.14 0.80 7.14
N ARG A 106 8.25 1.30 7.99
CA ARG A 106 7.40 2.45 7.71
C ARG A 106 8.22 3.70 7.42
N GLU A 107 9.32 3.89 8.15
CA GLU A 107 10.26 4.99 7.97
C GLU A 107 10.85 4.97 6.57
N GLU A 108 11.32 3.81 6.12
CA GLU A 108 11.87 3.64 4.77
C GLU A 108 10.83 3.95 3.69
N LEU A 109 9.60 3.44 3.83
CA LEU A 109 8.53 3.70 2.88
C LEU A 109 8.11 5.18 2.86
N THR A 110 8.06 5.82 4.02
CA THR A 110 7.77 7.25 4.13
C THR A 110 8.89 8.08 3.49
N GLU A 111 10.15 7.71 3.70
CA GLU A 111 11.29 8.37 3.08
C GLU A 111 11.27 8.24 1.55
N GLN A 112 10.97 7.06 1.03
CA GLN A 112 10.77 6.84 -0.41
C GLN A 112 9.68 7.76 -0.98
N LEU A 113 8.57 7.93 -0.27
CA LEU A 113 7.48 8.80 -0.68
C LEU A 113 7.91 10.27 -0.71
N VAL A 114 8.54 10.76 0.35
CA VAL A 114 8.98 12.16 0.49
C VAL A 114 10.05 12.50 -0.55
N ASN A 115 10.94 11.56 -0.86
CA ASN A 115 12.02 11.74 -1.83
C ASN A 115 11.60 11.52 -3.30
N GLY A 116 10.30 11.27 -3.55
CA GLY A 116 9.77 11.09 -4.90
C GLY A 116 10.19 9.77 -5.57
N GLN A 117 10.63 8.79 -4.79
CA GLN A 117 11.03 7.45 -5.26
C GLN A 117 9.87 6.45 -5.22
N ALA A 118 8.82 6.76 -4.46
CA ALA A 118 7.66 5.91 -4.32
C ALA A 118 6.80 5.89 -5.60
N LYS A 119 6.20 4.76 -5.86
CA LYS A 119 5.17 4.62 -6.89
C LYS A 119 3.79 4.63 -6.22
N PHE A 120 2.87 5.36 -6.81
CA PHE A 120 1.45 5.44 -6.41
C PHE A 120 0.57 5.60 -7.65
N SER A 121 -0.75 5.62 -7.48
CA SER A 121 -1.68 5.78 -8.59
C SER A 121 -1.42 7.08 -9.35
N SER A 122 -1.20 6.98 -10.65
CA SER A 122 -0.84 8.12 -11.51
C SER A 122 -1.92 9.20 -11.58
N ILE A 123 -3.17 8.88 -11.25
CA ILE A 123 -4.28 9.84 -11.23
C ILE A 123 -4.02 11.00 -10.27
N PHE A 124 -3.32 10.75 -9.17
CA PHE A 124 -3.01 11.77 -8.18
C PHE A 124 -1.97 12.81 -8.63
N ASN A 125 -1.34 12.61 -9.79
CA ASN A 125 -0.48 13.62 -10.43
C ASN A 125 -1.27 14.68 -11.19
N TYR A 126 -2.57 14.51 -11.36
CA TYR A 126 -3.42 15.45 -12.11
C TYR A 126 -4.24 16.29 -11.15
N PRO A 127 -4.41 17.61 -11.45
CA PRO A 127 -5.21 18.48 -10.63
C PRO A 127 -6.71 18.13 -10.72
N THR A 128 -7.40 18.23 -9.62
CA THR A 128 -8.87 18.17 -9.56
C THR A 128 -9.43 19.58 -9.69
N LEU A 129 -10.15 19.85 -10.77
CA LEU A 129 -10.62 21.19 -11.11
C LEU A 129 -12.05 21.46 -10.65
N SER A 130 -12.84 20.42 -10.48
CA SER A 130 -14.24 20.50 -10.07
C SER A 130 -14.59 19.51 -8.96
N TRP A 131 -15.75 19.76 -8.31
CA TRP A 131 -16.31 18.80 -7.35
C TRP A 131 -16.62 17.44 -7.99
N ALA A 132 -16.97 17.43 -9.28
CA ALA A 132 -17.21 16.19 -10.01
C ALA A 132 -15.93 15.38 -10.20
N ASP A 133 -14.78 16.02 -10.41
CA ASP A 133 -13.49 15.33 -10.54
C ASP A 133 -13.15 14.61 -9.25
N ILE A 134 -13.30 15.26 -8.09
CA ILE A 134 -13.09 14.64 -6.77
C ILE A 134 -14.07 13.48 -6.56
N GLY A 135 -15.33 13.66 -6.92
CA GLY A 135 -16.33 12.61 -6.83
C GLY A 135 -16.00 11.41 -7.72
N ALA A 136 -15.48 11.65 -8.92
CA ALA A 136 -15.09 10.59 -9.83
C ALA A 136 -13.85 9.82 -9.33
N ILE A 137 -12.85 10.50 -8.80
CA ILE A 137 -11.66 9.86 -8.20
C ILE A 137 -12.07 9.01 -7.01
N GLY A 138 -12.79 9.56 -6.05
CA GLY A 138 -13.22 8.83 -4.86
C GLY A 138 -14.24 7.72 -5.11
N TRP A 139 -14.77 7.57 -6.32
CA TRP A 139 -15.69 6.51 -6.70
C TRP A 139 -15.08 5.43 -7.59
N LEU A 140 -14.10 5.80 -8.42
CA LEU A 140 -13.56 4.93 -9.47
C LEU A 140 -12.14 4.43 -9.17
N VAL A 141 -11.42 5.10 -8.25
CA VAL A 141 -10.01 4.81 -7.96
C VAL A 141 -9.82 4.15 -6.60
N ASP A 142 -10.71 4.46 -5.64
CA ASP A 142 -10.66 3.90 -4.27
C ASP A 142 -11.48 2.62 -4.12
#